data_5323deac6158ab17230360c7ea9f60c2
#
_entry.id   5323deac6158ab17230360c7ea9f60c2
#
_cell.length_a   1.000
_cell.length_b   1.000
_cell.length_c   1.000
_cell.angle_alpha   90.00
_cell.angle_beta   90.00
_cell.angle_gamma   90.00
#
_symmetry.space_group_name_H-M   'P 1'
#
loop_
_entity.id
_entity.type
_entity.pdbx_description
1 polymer ?
#
loop_
_entity_poly.entity_id
_entity_poly.type
_entity_poly.pdbx_seq_one_letter_code
_entity_poly.pdbx_strand_id
1 'polypeptide(L)'
;MSVLRRLHVLDRVAIGLLATGLVCVASGLLPTGSASDAMTRIAPLLAFLGTVIVLAELTSRAEVFDVVAARVARAGRGSYPLLFLLCVAFASVTTIALNLDTTAVLLTPVMLALAARLGIAAVPLAMTTVWLANTASLLLPVSNLTNLLAADRVALSPLGLAGRMWAPQLAAIAVTMACLWGFYWRRGRRTAAGSSDGSSGGPGAVQVTERVREKTPDRYEPPPVHSPADPVLFRACALACGGFLLAILVADVELWIASATAAAVAVAAFALRGRSALRWSLIPWRLLVMVPGMFLVVETVNEHGLHDLLASAVGEDGGLLGQFRAAAVGGGLSNVLNNLPVYLAGEGAVPVANHDQLLALLVGTNAGPVITPWASLATLLWYERCLAYGVRVPVARLMGTGAVLAVTAVAASVAALALTR
;
A
#
# COMPACT_ATOMS: atom_id res chain seq x y z
N MET A 1 30.50 -2.93 -16.79
CA MET A 1 30.27 -3.04 -15.33
C MET A 1 29.98 -1.72 -14.61
N SER A 2 30.14 -0.53 -15.20
CA SER A 2 29.97 0.78 -14.52
C SER A 2 28.51 1.29 -14.44
N VAL A 3 27.63 0.87 -15.31
CA VAL A 3 26.22 1.32 -15.35
C VAL A 3 25.41 0.70 -14.19
N LEU A 4 25.64 -0.59 -13.90
CA LEU A 4 24.95 -1.31 -12.82
C LEU A 4 25.25 -0.75 -11.40
N ARG A 5 26.39 -0.10 -11.20
CA ARG A 5 26.74 0.53 -9.91
C ARG A 5 25.98 1.84 -9.65
N ARG A 6 25.42 2.47 -10.68
CA ARG A 6 24.62 3.72 -10.57
C ARG A 6 23.12 3.46 -10.38
N LEU A 7 22.68 2.21 -10.58
CA LEU A 7 21.28 1.84 -10.40
C LEU A 7 20.92 1.75 -8.90
N HIS A 8 19.75 2.21 -8.57
CA HIS A 8 19.18 2.05 -7.24
C HIS A 8 19.07 0.56 -6.86
N VAL A 9 19.08 0.24 -5.56
CA VAL A 9 19.03 -1.16 -5.10
C VAL A 9 17.82 -1.89 -5.68
N LEU A 10 16.63 -1.24 -5.69
CA LEU A 10 15.41 -1.83 -6.24
C LEU A 10 15.47 -2.05 -7.77
N ASP A 11 16.20 -1.23 -8.51
CA ASP A 11 16.42 -1.45 -9.96
C ASP A 11 17.19 -2.73 -10.19
N ARG A 12 18.23 -2.96 -9.38
CA ARG A 12 19.06 -4.18 -9.44
C ARG A 12 18.24 -5.42 -9.07
N VAL A 13 17.37 -5.31 -8.06
CA VAL A 13 16.48 -6.41 -7.66
C VAL A 13 15.49 -6.72 -8.78
N ALA A 14 14.84 -5.72 -9.38
CA ALA A 14 13.90 -5.91 -10.46
C ALA A 14 14.54 -6.60 -11.68
N ILE A 15 15.70 -6.09 -12.12
CA ILE A 15 16.46 -6.67 -13.24
C ILE A 15 16.96 -8.06 -12.88
N GLY A 16 17.47 -8.25 -11.65
CA GLY A 16 17.96 -9.54 -11.17
C GLY A 16 16.87 -10.61 -11.17
N LEU A 17 15.67 -10.29 -10.66
CA LEU A 17 14.53 -11.22 -10.67
C LEU A 17 14.12 -11.60 -12.09
N LEU A 18 14.01 -10.63 -13.00
CA LEU A 18 13.67 -10.92 -14.39
C LEU A 18 14.75 -11.75 -15.05
N ALA A 19 16.02 -11.40 -14.88
CA ALA A 19 17.13 -12.17 -15.44
C ALA A 19 17.15 -13.62 -14.91
N THR A 20 16.94 -13.80 -13.60
CA THR A 20 16.84 -15.14 -12.98
C THR A 20 15.65 -15.94 -13.58
N GLY A 21 14.47 -15.34 -13.67
CA GLY A 21 13.31 -15.98 -14.27
C GLY A 21 13.55 -16.40 -15.74
N LEU A 22 14.16 -15.50 -16.53
CA LEU A 22 14.51 -15.83 -17.93
C LEU A 22 15.57 -16.93 -18.04
N VAL A 23 16.55 -16.97 -17.14
CA VAL A 23 17.54 -18.06 -17.05
C VAL A 23 16.86 -19.39 -16.70
N CYS A 24 15.90 -19.40 -15.79
CA CYS A 24 15.12 -20.61 -15.46
C CYS A 24 14.35 -21.14 -16.68
N VAL A 25 13.76 -20.27 -17.48
CA VAL A 25 13.10 -20.67 -18.75
C VAL A 25 14.11 -21.17 -19.76
N ALA A 26 15.22 -20.45 -19.98
CA ALA A 26 16.22 -20.80 -20.97
C ALA A 26 16.98 -22.09 -20.64
N SER A 27 17.15 -22.41 -19.34
CA SER A 27 17.79 -23.65 -18.86
C SER A 27 16.84 -24.85 -18.86
N GLY A 28 15.52 -24.65 -19.11
CA GLY A 28 14.52 -25.71 -19.03
C GLY A 28 14.07 -26.05 -17.60
N LEU A 29 14.53 -25.31 -16.58
CA LEU A 29 14.04 -25.44 -15.21
C LEU A 29 12.57 -25.07 -15.11
N LEU A 30 12.13 -24.09 -15.90
CA LEU A 30 10.71 -23.79 -16.07
C LEU A 30 10.30 -24.15 -17.50
N PRO A 31 9.33 -25.05 -17.70
CA PRO A 31 8.79 -25.37 -19.02
C PRO A 31 8.26 -24.12 -19.73
N THR A 32 8.52 -24.01 -21.03
CA THR A 32 8.06 -22.83 -21.81
C THR A 32 6.55 -22.66 -21.81
N GLY A 33 5.79 -23.77 -21.71
CA GLY A 33 4.33 -23.77 -21.56
C GLY A 33 3.92 -23.07 -20.27
N SER A 34 4.43 -23.51 -19.11
CA SER A 34 4.15 -22.90 -17.80
C SER A 34 4.56 -21.42 -17.77
N ALA A 35 5.70 -21.07 -18.38
CA ALA A 35 6.13 -19.67 -18.49
C ALA A 35 5.17 -18.84 -19.34
N SER A 36 4.68 -19.35 -20.47
CA SER A 36 3.71 -18.68 -21.34
C SER A 36 2.38 -18.47 -20.62
N ASP A 37 1.88 -19.49 -19.95
CA ASP A 37 0.63 -19.43 -19.20
C ASP A 37 0.72 -18.40 -18.05
N ALA A 38 1.82 -18.39 -17.30
CA ALA A 38 2.09 -17.38 -16.28
C ALA A 38 2.09 -15.97 -16.88
N MET A 39 2.78 -15.76 -18.02
CA MET A 39 2.83 -14.43 -18.66
C MET A 39 1.47 -13.98 -19.20
N THR A 40 0.69 -14.89 -19.78
CA THR A 40 -0.67 -14.59 -20.27
C THR A 40 -1.58 -14.20 -19.12
N ARG A 41 -1.50 -14.89 -17.99
CA ARG A 41 -2.27 -14.60 -16.78
C ARG A 41 -1.95 -13.22 -16.21
N ILE A 42 -0.68 -12.79 -16.22
CA ILE A 42 -0.28 -11.51 -15.61
C ILE A 42 -0.35 -10.31 -16.58
N ALA A 43 -0.48 -10.51 -17.89
CA ALA A 43 -0.50 -9.40 -18.84
C ALA A 43 -1.58 -8.35 -18.55
N PRO A 44 -2.87 -8.69 -18.31
CA PRO A 44 -3.87 -7.71 -17.93
C PRO A 44 -3.57 -7.06 -16.57
N LEU A 45 -2.95 -7.80 -15.62
CA LEU A 45 -2.54 -7.26 -14.33
C LEU A 45 -1.45 -6.21 -14.47
N LEU A 46 -0.47 -6.44 -15.34
CA LEU A 46 0.61 -5.47 -15.64
C LEU A 46 0.05 -4.23 -16.33
N ALA A 47 -0.87 -4.39 -17.27
CA ALA A 47 -1.55 -3.28 -17.94
C ALA A 47 -2.32 -2.43 -16.92
N PHE A 48 -3.08 -3.07 -16.03
CA PHE A 48 -3.75 -2.40 -14.92
C PHE A 48 -2.78 -1.66 -14.01
N LEU A 49 -1.75 -2.36 -13.52
CA LEU A 49 -0.77 -1.77 -12.59
C LEU A 49 -0.04 -0.57 -13.19
N GLY A 50 0.39 -0.69 -14.46
CA GLY A 50 1.04 0.41 -15.17
C GLY A 50 0.15 1.64 -15.29
N THR A 51 -1.10 1.45 -15.71
CA THR A 51 -2.04 2.55 -15.96
C THR A 51 -2.57 3.19 -14.69
N VAL A 52 -2.87 2.41 -13.65
CA VAL A 52 -3.36 2.95 -12.36
C VAL A 52 -2.29 3.78 -11.65
N ILE A 53 -1.01 3.39 -11.74
CA ILE A 53 0.09 4.18 -11.17
C ILE A 53 0.29 5.49 -11.93
N VAL A 54 0.18 5.47 -13.27
CA VAL A 54 0.21 6.70 -14.07
C VAL A 54 -0.95 7.63 -13.71
N LEU A 55 -2.16 7.11 -13.60
CA LEU A 55 -3.34 7.86 -13.16
C LEU A 55 -3.10 8.51 -11.79
N ALA A 56 -2.62 7.74 -10.84
CA ALA A 56 -2.38 8.19 -9.48
C ALA A 56 -1.27 9.26 -9.40
N GLU A 57 -0.17 9.09 -10.13
CA GLU A 57 0.92 10.08 -10.20
C GLU A 57 0.43 11.41 -10.82
N LEU A 58 -0.36 11.36 -11.90
CA LEU A 58 -0.95 12.56 -12.49
C LEU A 58 -1.97 13.21 -11.55
N THR A 59 -2.75 12.41 -10.82
CA THR A 59 -3.68 12.89 -9.80
C THR A 59 -2.94 13.61 -8.66
N SER A 60 -1.77 13.10 -8.27
CA SER A 60 -0.90 13.75 -7.29
C SER A 60 -0.35 15.08 -7.82
N ARG A 61 0.12 15.12 -9.08
CA ARG A 61 0.60 16.35 -9.73
C ARG A 61 -0.49 17.39 -9.95
N ALA A 62 -1.74 16.96 -10.06
CA ALA A 62 -2.91 17.83 -10.06
C ALA A 62 -3.31 18.32 -8.66
N GLU A 63 -2.50 18.04 -7.63
CA GLU A 63 -2.68 18.45 -6.22
C GLU A 63 -3.95 17.92 -5.56
N VAL A 64 -4.56 16.85 -6.10
CA VAL A 64 -5.82 16.29 -5.55
C VAL A 64 -5.61 15.83 -4.11
N PHE A 65 -4.51 15.13 -3.84
CA PHE A 65 -4.20 14.66 -2.49
C PHE A 65 -3.88 15.79 -1.52
N ASP A 66 -3.18 16.85 -1.98
CA ASP A 66 -2.85 18.02 -1.15
C ASP A 66 -4.11 18.80 -0.74
N VAL A 67 -5.05 18.99 -1.69
CA VAL A 67 -6.34 19.63 -1.41
C VAL A 67 -7.14 18.79 -0.42
N VAL A 68 -7.19 17.48 -0.59
CA VAL A 68 -7.89 16.58 0.34
C VAL A 68 -7.24 16.60 1.71
N ALA A 69 -5.90 16.51 1.81
CA ALA A 69 -5.18 16.57 3.08
C ALA A 69 -5.40 17.90 3.82
N ALA A 70 -5.38 19.04 3.11
CA ALA A 70 -5.69 20.34 3.70
C ALA A 70 -7.13 20.41 4.21
N ARG A 71 -8.10 19.84 3.47
CA ARG A 71 -9.51 19.75 3.91
C ARG A 71 -9.66 18.85 5.14
N VAL A 72 -8.98 17.70 5.15
CA VAL A 72 -8.92 16.76 6.29
C VAL A 72 -8.43 17.49 7.54
N ALA A 73 -7.30 18.20 7.44
CA ALA A 73 -6.73 18.93 8.55
C ALA A 73 -7.67 20.05 9.07
N ARG A 74 -8.36 20.75 8.18
CA ARG A 74 -9.34 21.77 8.56
C ARG A 74 -10.61 21.18 9.19
N ALA A 75 -11.10 20.05 8.65
CA ALA A 75 -12.24 19.33 9.20
C ALA A 75 -11.96 18.82 10.63
N GLY A 76 -10.69 18.56 10.95
CA GLY A 76 -10.24 18.23 12.30
C GLY A 76 -10.38 19.35 13.33
N ARG A 77 -10.68 20.59 12.91
CA ARG A 77 -11.00 21.77 13.76
C ARG A 77 -9.97 22.00 14.88
N GLY A 78 -8.72 21.66 14.64
CA GLY A 78 -7.66 21.73 15.64
C GLY A 78 -7.61 20.58 16.64
N SER A 79 -8.54 19.62 16.59
CA SER A 79 -8.57 18.47 17.49
C SER A 79 -7.62 17.36 16.98
N TYR A 80 -6.62 16.99 17.79
CA TYR A 80 -5.65 15.96 17.44
C TYR A 80 -6.27 14.54 17.31
N PRO A 81 -7.21 14.09 18.17
CA PRO A 81 -7.91 12.82 17.95
C PRO A 81 -8.76 12.81 16.69
N LEU A 82 -9.45 13.90 16.38
CA LEU A 82 -10.24 13.97 15.15
C LEU A 82 -9.36 13.98 13.90
N LEU A 83 -8.20 14.66 13.95
CA LEU A 83 -7.20 14.61 12.89
C LEU A 83 -6.73 13.15 12.66
N PHE A 84 -6.47 12.41 13.73
CA PHE A 84 -6.11 10.99 13.64
C PHE A 84 -7.17 10.19 12.88
N LEU A 85 -8.43 10.28 13.29
CA LEU A 85 -9.53 9.54 12.63
C LEU A 85 -9.66 9.92 11.16
N LEU A 86 -9.55 11.21 10.85
CA LEU A 86 -9.61 11.68 9.46
C LEU A 86 -8.40 11.26 8.62
N CYS A 87 -7.20 11.21 9.20
CA CYS A 87 -6.00 10.67 8.52
C CYS A 87 -6.14 9.17 8.29
N VAL A 88 -6.70 8.41 9.24
CA VAL A 88 -7.00 6.99 9.05
C VAL A 88 -8.01 6.79 7.94
N ALA A 89 -9.12 7.54 7.95
CA ALA A 89 -10.13 7.47 6.90
C ALA A 89 -9.53 7.83 5.52
N PHE A 90 -8.73 8.89 5.45
CA PHE A 90 -8.08 9.31 4.20
C PHE A 90 -7.13 8.25 3.65
N ALA A 91 -6.24 7.69 4.49
CA ALA A 91 -5.32 6.64 4.07
C ALA A 91 -6.07 5.36 3.66
N SER A 92 -7.09 4.96 4.42
CA SER A 92 -7.90 3.77 4.10
C SER A 92 -8.64 3.91 2.78
N VAL A 93 -9.33 5.04 2.58
CA VAL A 93 -10.06 5.30 1.31
C VAL A 93 -9.10 5.37 0.13
N THR A 94 -7.94 6.01 0.29
CA THR A 94 -6.92 6.07 -0.78
C THR A 94 -6.43 4.65 -1.13
N THR A 95 -6.17 3.80 -0.14
CA THR A 95 -5.71 2.42 -0.36
C THR A 95 -6.78 1.58 -1.05
N ILE A 96 -8.03 1.65 -0.58
CA ILE A 96 -9.16 0.92 -1.16
C ILE A 96 -9.39 1.34 -2.62
N ALA A 97 -9.26 2.64 -2.91
CA ALA A 97 -9.58 3.21 -4.20
C ALA A 97 -8.46 3.09 -5.25
N LEU A 98 -7.21 3.12 -4.84
CA LEU A 98 -6.08 3.20 -5.78
C LEU A 98 -5.14 2.00 -5.70
N ASN A 99 -4.67 1.61 -4.57
CA ASN A 99 -3.84 0.45 -4.29
C ASN A 99 -2.80 0.74 -3.18
N LEU A 100 -2.23 -0.32 -2.58
CA LEU A 100 -1.29 -0.17 -1.46
C LEU A 100 0.03 0.51 -1.85
N ASP A 101 0.60 0.17 -3.02
CA ASP A 101 1.89 0.72 -3.48
C ASP A 101 1.76 2.20 -3.82
N THR A 102 0.67 2.57 -4.49
CA THR A 102 0.31 3.95 -4.80
C THR A 102 0.12 4.76 -3.52
N THR A 103 -0.62 4.23 -2.54
CA THR A 103 -0.80 4.88 -1.24
C THR A 103 0.54 5.11 -0.55
N ALA A 104 1.42 4.12 -0.52
CA ALA A 104 2.74 4.23 0.06
C ALA A 104 3.60 5.32 -0.60
N VAL A 105 3.58 5.39 -1.93
CA VAL A 105 4.43 6.33 -2.69
C VAL A 105 3.89 7.76 -2.66
N LEU A 106 2.58 7.95 -2.87
CA LEU A 106 1.99 9.27 -3.08
C LEU A 106 1.45 9.89 -1.80
N LEU A 107 0.86 9.10 -0.91
CA LEU A 107 0.30 9.64 0.31
C LEU A 107 1.38 9.92 1.38
N THR A 108 2.50 9.21 1.38
CA THR A 108 3.58 9.46 2.34
C THR A 108 4.09 10.90 2.28
N PRO A 109 4.52 11.46 1.13
CA PRO A 109 4.93 12.85 1.01
C PRO A 109 3.87 13.84 1.51
N VAL A 110 2.61 13.59 1.15
CA VAL A 110 1.47 14.43 1.53
C VAL A 110 1.27 14.45 3.05
N MET A 111 1.32 13.29 3.68
CA MET A 111 1.20 13.15 5.14
C MET A 111 2.39 13.77 5.89
N LEU A 112 3.61 13.64 5.35
CA LEU A 112 4.80 14.27 5.92
C LEU A 112 4.75 15.80 5.78
N ALA A 113 4.33 16.32 4.63
CA ALA A 113 4.10 17.75 4.43
C ALA A 113 3.00 18.29 5.35
N LEU A 114 1.92 17.52 5.55
CA LEU A 114 0.87 17.86 6.49
C LEU A 114 1.41 17.94 7.92
N ALA A 115 2.22 16.97 8.36
CA ALA A 115 2.85 16.99 9.68
C ALA A 115 3.72 18.24 9.88
N ALA A 116 4.54 18.59 8.88
CA ALA A 116 5.38 19.79 8.92
C ALA A 116 4.55 21.09 9.00
N ARG A 117 3.49 21.21 8.19
CA ARG A 117 2.58 22.37 8.19
C ARG A 117 1.84 22.54 9.53
N LEU A 118 1.51 21.44 10.20
CA LEU A 118 0.81 21.45 11.50
C LEU A 118 1.76 21.54 12.69
N GLY A 119 3.07 21.47 12.49
CA GLY A 119 4.07 21.43 13.56
C GLY A 119 3.93 20.22 14.50
N ILE A 120 3.51 19.06 13.95
CA ILE A 120 3.36 17.81 14.71
C ILE A 120 4.40 16.78 14.28
N ALA A 121 4.61 15.75 15.09
CA ALA A 121 5.56 14.70 14.78
C ALA A 121 5.21 13.97 13.46
N ALA A 122 6.20 13.79 12.58
CA ALA A 122 6.01 13.18 11.27
C ALA A 122 5.79 11.65 11.33
N VAL A 123 6.43 10.97 12.29
CA VAL A 123 6.39 9.49 12.41
C VAL A 123 4.97 8.94 12.56
N PRO A 124 4.06 9.49 13.39
CA PRO A 124 2.68 9.01 13.47
C PRO A 124 1.95 9.02 12.12
N LEU A 125 2.10 10.08 11.31
CA LEU A 125 1.47 10.19 10.00
C LEU A 125 2.11 9.25 8.99
N ALA A 126 3.45 9.11 9.01
CA ALA A 126 4.17 8.15 8.18
C ALA A 126 3.71 6.71 8.48
N MET A 127 3.61 6.32 9.75
CA MET A 127 3.15 4.99 10.17
C MET A 127 1.68 4.75 9.81
N THR A 128 0.84 5.79 9.89
CA THR A 128 -0.56 5.71 9.44
C THR A 128 -0.64 5.32 7.97
N THR A 129 0.21 5.92 7.14
CA THR A 129 0.24 5.60 5.70
C THR A 129 0.63 4.15 5.45
N VAL A 130 1.77 3.69 5.95
CA VAL A 130 2.28 2.36 5.60
C VAL A 130 1.43 1.22 6.19
N TRP A 131 0.95 1.38 7.42
CA TRP A 131 0.14 0.34 8.03
C TRP A 131 -1.22 0.21 7.35
N LEU A 132 -1.88 1.33 7.03
CA LEU A 132 -3.14 1.30 6.30
C LEU A 132 -2.96 0.98 4.82
N ALA A 133 -1.83 1.28 4.20
CA ALA A 133 -1.53 0.79 2.85
C ALA A 133 -1.60 -0.75 2.79
N ASN A 134 -1.08 -1.45 3.80
CA ASN A 134 -1.17 -2.90 3.87
C ASN A 134 -2.54 -3.37 4.41
N THR A 135 -2.96 -2.93 5.59
CA THR A 135 -4.14 -3.49 6.30
C THR A 135 -5.48 -2.99 5.75
N ALA A 136 -5.53 -1.86 5.04
CA ALA A 136 -6.74 -1.37 4.39
C ALA A 136 -6.88 -1.81 2.91
N SER A 137 -6.11 -2.79 2.48
CA SER A 137 -6.07 -3.24 1.09
C SER A 137 -6.86 -4.52 0.81
N LEU A 138 -7.78 -4.94 1.68
CA LEU A 138 -8.50 -6.21 1.56
C LEU A 138 -9.80 -6.14 0.77
N LEU A 139 -10.38 -4.93 0.57
CA LEU A 139 -11.79 -4.79 0.18
C LEU A 139 -12.04 -5.00 -1.30
N LEU A 140 -11.22 -4.42 -2.17
CA LEU A 140 -11.46 -4.40 -3.62
C LEU A 140 -10.30 -5.06 -4.38
N PRO A 141 -10.55 -5.64 -5.56
CA PRO A 141 -9.49 -6.17 -6.41
C PRO A 141 -8.40 -5.14 -6.75
N VAL A 142 -8.78 -3.88 -6.95
CA VAL A 142 -7.86 -2.76 -7.26
C VAL A 142 -6.92 -2.43 -6.10
N SER A 143 -7.30 -2.73 -4.86
CA SER A 143 -6.55 -2.33 -3.66
C SER A 143 -5.21 -3.05 -3.51
N ASN A 144 -5.11 -4.27 -4.04
CA ASN A 144 -3.90 -5.10 -4.00
C ASN A 144 -3.92 -6.12 -5.15
N LEU A 145 -2.75 -6.37 -5.74
CA LEU A 145 -2.61 -7.37 -6.81
C LEU A 145 -3.02 -8.79 -6.34
N THR A 146 -2.75 -9.12 -5.09
CA THR A 146 -3.17 -10.40 -4.48
C THR A 146 -4.70 -10.54 -4.41
N ASN A 147 -5.44 -9.44 -4.19
CA ASN A 147 -6.91 -9.46 -4.21
C ASN A 147 -7.45 -9.76 -5.60
N LEU A 148 -6.79 -9.21 -6.63
CA LEU A 148 -7.19 -9.43 -8.01
C LEU A 148 -7.01 -10.90 -8.40
N LEU A 149 -5.87 -11.49 -8.02
CA LEU A 149 -5.61 -12.92 -8.21
C LEU A 149 -6.62 -13.78 -7.42
N ALA A 150 -6.89 -13.40 -6.16
CA ALA A 150 -7.87 -14.12 -5.33
C ALA A 150 -9.27 -14.07 -5.94
N ALA A 151 -9.73 -12.90 -6.38
CA ALA A 151 -11.04 -12.72 -7.00
C ALA A 151 -11.19 -13.59 -8.26
N ASP A 152 -10.15 -13.63 -9.10
CA ASP A 152 -10.10 -14.47 -10.29
C ASP A 152 -10.17 -15.98 -9.91
N ARG A 153 -9.37 -16.40 -8.92
CA ARG A 153 -9.32 -17.81 -8.46
C ARG A 153 -10.64 -18.32 -7.90
N VAL A 154 -11.41 -17.48 -7.18
CA VAL A 154 -12.72 -17.84 -6.61
C VAL A 154 -13.90 -17.37 -7.47
N ALA A 155 -13.65 -16.87 -8.68
CA ALA A 155 -14.64 -16.36 -9.63
C ALA A 155 -15.61 -15.32 -8.99
N LEU A 156 -15.09 -14.41 -8.18
CA LEU A 156 -15.87 -13.33 -7.54
C LEU A 156 -15.75 -12.04 -8.34
N SER A 157 -16.89 -11.40 -8.60
CA SER A 157 -16.93 -10.02 -9.07
C SER A 157 -16.34 -9.05 -8.04
N PRO A 158 -15.97 -7.81 -8.42
CA PRO A 158 -15.47 -6.81 -7.46
C PRO A 158 -16.40 -6.59 -6.27
N LEU A 159 -17.71 -6.54 -6.51
CA LEU A 159 -18.72 -6.42 -5.45
C LEU A 159 -18.85 -7.73 -4.64
N GLY A 160 -18.72 -8.88 -5.29
CA GLY A 160 -18.69 -10.18 -4.62
C GLY A 160 -17.53 -10.30 -3.63
N LEU A 161 -16.32 -9.90 -4.05
CA LEU A 161 -15.16 -9.83 -3.15
C LEU A 161 -15.41 -8.84 -2.01
N ALA A 162 -15.89 -7.65 -2.30
CA ALA A 162 -16.21 -6.64 -1.29
C ALA A 162 -17.24 -7.16 -0.29
N GLY A 163 -18.27 -7.89 -0.76
CA GLY A 163 -19.30 -8.54 0.08
C GLY A 163 -18.74 -9.60 1.03
N ARG A 164 -17.62 -10.26 0.66
CA ARG A 164 -16.94 -11.23 1.54
C ARG A 164 -15.90 -10.59 2.46
N MET A 165 -15.26 -9.50 2.01
CA MET A 165 -14.10 -8.91 2.66
C MET A 165 -14.38 -7.64 3.48
N TRP A 166 -15.64 -7.11 3.49
CA TRP A 166 -15.96 -5.89 4.23
C TRP A 166 -15.70 -6.03 5.75
N ALA A 167 -16.09 -7.15 6.36
CA ALA A 167 -15.91 -7.36 7.79
C ALA A 167 -14.44 -7.61 8.16
N PRO A 168 -13.67 -8.50 7.46
CA PRO A 168 -12.23 -8.57 7.59
C PRO A 168 -11.53 -7.23 7.44
N GLN A 169 -11.92 -6.42 6.43
CA GLN A 169 -11.36 -5.09 6.19
C GLN A 169 -11.60 -4.14 7.36
N LEU A 170 -12.83 -4.08 7.88
CA LEU A 170 -13.16 -3.22 9.02
C LEU A 170 -12.42 -3.67 10.29
N ALA A 171 -12.30 -4.99 10.52
CA ALA A 171 -11.53 -5.53 11.63
C ALA A 171 -10.05 -5.15 11.53
N ALA A 172 -9.45 -5.29 10.35
CA ALA A 172 -8.06 -4.88 10.10
C ALA A 172 -7.85 -3.39 10.38
N ILE A 173 -8.73 -2.52 9.86
CA ILE A 173 -8.65 -1.07 10.10
C ILE A 173 -8.82 -0.76 11.59
N ALA A 174 -9.79 -1.35 12.27
CA ALA A 174 -10.05 -1.08 13.69
C ALA A 174 -8.84 -1.46 14.58
N VAL A 175 -8.24 -2.62 14.33
CA VAL A 175 -7.03 -3.06 15.03
C VAL A 175 -5.85 -2.13 14.70
N THR A 176 -5.68 -1.77 13.42
CA THR A 176 -4.64 -0.84 12.99
C THR A 176 -4.79 0.53 13.67
N MET A 177 -6.01 1.04 13.76
CA MET A 177 -6.31 2.28 14.50
C MET A 177 -5.89 2.19 15.97
N ALA A 178 -6.25 1.10 16.66
CA ALA A 178 -5.88 0.91 18.05
C ALA A 178 -4.35 0.86 18.23
N CYS A 179 -3.65 0.12 17.38
CA CYS A 179 -2.19 0.02 17.39
C CYS A 179 -1.51 1.37 17.05
N LEU A 180 -1.98 2.08 16.02
CA LEU A 180 -1.47 3.42 15.67
C LEU A 180 -1.62 4.40 16.81
N TRP A 181 -2.81 4.44 17.41
CA TRP A 181 -3.06 5.31 18.54
C TRP A 181 -2.17 4.96 19.73
N GLY A 182 -2.10 3.68 20.11
CA GLY A 182 -1.31 3.22 21.27
C GLY A 182 0.19 3.43 21.12
N PHE A 183 0.76 3.10 19.95
CA PHE A 183 2.22 3.12 19.76
C PHE A 183 2.78 4.45 19.27
N TYR A 184 2.04 5.21 18.45
CA TYR A 184 2.57 6.36 17.75
C TYR A 184 1.85 7.65 18.06
N TRP A 185 0.52 7.72 17.92
CA TRP A 185 -0.22 8.96 18.03
C TRP A 185 -0.27 9.50 19.46
N ARG A 186 -0.52 8.66 20.44
CA ARG A 186 -0.53 9.06 21.86
C ARG A 186 0.83 9.54 22.36
N ARG A 187 1.93 9.01 21.86
CA ARG A 187 3.30 9.40 22.19
C ARG A 187 3.79 10.60 21.40
N GLY A 188 3.35 10.75 20.15
CA GLY A 188 3.71 11.89 19.29
C GLY A 188 3.31 13.26 19.87
N ARG A 189 2.23 13.30 20.66
CA ARG A 189 1.83 14.49 21.43
C ARG A 189 2.88 14.92 22.46
N ARG A 190 3.53 13.99 23.12
CA ARG A 190 4.50 14.26 24.21
C ARG A 190 5.83 14.79 23.68
N THR A 191 6.26 14.39 22.48
CA THR A 191 7.51 14.86 21.88
C THR A 191 7.39 16.28 21.33
N ALA A 192 6.24 16.70 20.85
CA ALA A 192 5.99 18.06 20.41
C ALA A 192 5.97 19.09 21.58
N ALA A 193 5.58 18.64 22.77
CA ALA A 193 5.59 19.44 23.99
C ALA A 193 6.95 19.47 24.71
N GLY A 194 7.81 18.45 24.47
CA GLY A 194 9.09 18.26 25.17
C GLY A 194 10.35 18.79 24.47
N SER A 195 10.22 19.30 23.24
CA SER A 195 11.38 19.82 22.47
C SER A 195 11.74 21.27 22.78
N SER A 196 11.19 21.87 23.85
CA SER A 196 11.55 23.19 24.34
C SER A 196 12.63 23.22 25.43
N ASP A 197 13.19 22.07 25.83
CA ASP A 197 14.28 22.01 26.79
C ASP A 197 15.61 21.62 26.15
N GLY A 198 16.51 22.60 26.08
CA GLY A 198 17.95 22.38 26.11
C GLY A 198 18.73 22.42 24.80
N SER A 199 19.00 23.62 24.27
CA SER A 199 20.31 23.90 23.70
C SER A 199 20.76 25.30 24.09
N SER A 200 21.82 25.31 24.87
CA SER A 200 22.57 26.47 25.36
C SER A 200 22.98 27.43 24.24
N GLY A 201 22.74 28.71 24.47
CA GLY A 201 22.99 29.79 23.55
C GLY A 201 24.46 30.08 23.28
N GLY A 202 24.74 30.40 22.01
CA GLY A 202 25.89 31.20 21.60
C GLY A 202 25.48 32.66 21.51
N PRO A 203 26.39 33.65 21.78
CA PRO A 203 26.04 35.05 21.82
C PRO A 203 25.90 35.63 20.41
N GLY A 204 24.69 35.99 19.99
CA GLY A 204 24.45 36.65 18.71
C GLY A 204 23.06 36.56 18.12
N ALA A 205 22.09 35.91 18.76
CA ALA A 205 20.72 35.79 18.24
C ALA A 205 19.88 37.00 18.64
N VAL A 206 19.40 37.74 17.62
CA VAL A 206 18.37 38.78 17.76
C VAL A 206 17.14 38.16 18.40
N GLN A 207 16.76 38.67 19.57
CA GLN A 207 15.54 38.28 20.28
C GLN A 207 14.32 38.78 19.49
N VAL A 208 13.75 37.90 18.67
CA VAL A 208 12.37 38.05 18.24
C VAL A 208 11.51 37.54 19.40
N THR A 209 10.91 38.48 20.12
CA THR A 209 9.96 38.18 21.20
C THR A 209 8.65 37.69 20.58
N GLU A 210 8.65 36.46 20.12
CA GLU A 210 7.41 35.73 19.78
C GLU A 210 6.80 35.25 21.09
N ARG A 211 5.64 35.81 21.44
CA ARG A 211 4.82 35.29 22.53
C ARG A 211 4.59 33.84 22.30
N VAL A 212 5.27 32.99 23.07
CA VAL A 212 4.98 31.55 23.15
C VAL A 212 3.54 31.46 23.69
N ARG A 213 2.60 31.34 22.76
CA ARG A 213 1.23 30.92 23.09
C ARG A 213 1.34 29.50 23.62
N GLU A 214 1.06 29.31 24.89
CA GLU A 214 0.98 28.01 25.56
C GLU A 214 0.00 27.12 24.77
N LYS A 215 0.54 26.33 23.84
CA LYS A 215 -0.28 25.44 22.99
C LYS A 215 -0.80 24.33 23.90
N THR A 216 -2.09 24.32 24.17
CA THR A 216 -2.77 23.21 24.81
C THR A 216 -2.43 21.90 24.06
N PRO A 217 -1.99 20.83 24.74
CA PRO A 217 -1.38 19.63 24.12
C PRO A 217 -2.29 18.83 23.17
N ASP A 218 -3.57 19.19 23.07
CA ASP A 218 -4.57 18.50 22.26
C ASP A 218 -5.05 19.28 21.01
N ARG A 219 -4.45 20.44 20.73
CA ARG A 219 -4.90 21.28 19.60
C ARG A 219 -3.75 21.66 18.68
N TYR A 220 -4.00 21.64 17.38
CA TYR A 220 -3.16 22.19 16.31
C TYR A 220 -3.85 23.37 15.64
N GLU A 221 -3.11 24.22 14.93
CA GLU A 221 -3.67 25.29 14.13
C GLU A 221 -4.06 24.75 12.73
N PRO A 222 -5.35 24.85 12.33
CA PRO A 222 -5.75 24.41 11.01
C PRO A 222 -5.02 25.16 9.90
N PRO A 223 -4.53 24.47 8.84
CA PRO A 223 -3.82 25.12 7.75
C PRO A 223 -4.77 26.00 6.92
N PRO A 224 -4.23 27.00 6.18
CA PRO A 224 -5.02 27.80 5.25
C PRO A 224 -5.65 26.92 4.15
N VAL A 225 -6.64 27.47 3.46
CA VAL A 225 -7.26 26.76 2.32
C VAL A 225 -6.19 26.53 1.26
N HIS A 226 -5.98 25.27 0.88
CA HIS A 226 -5.15 24.96 -0.28
C HIS A 226 -6.03 24.95 -1.53
N SER A 227 -5.71 25.84 -2.47
CA SER A 227 -6.32 25.87 -3.80
C SER A 227 -5.35 25.27 -4.80
N PRO A 228 -5.78 24.37 -5.68
CA PRO A 228 -4.89 23.77 -6.68
C PRO A 228 -4.39 24.84 -7.66
N ALA A 229 -3.16 24.72 -8.10
CA ALA A 229 -2.54 25.65 -9.07
C ALA A 229 -3.30 25.66 -10.41
N ASP A 230 -3.80 24.51 -10.89
CA ASP A 230 -4.68 24.40 -12.04
C ASP A 230 -6.00 23.70 -11.68
N PRO A 231 -7.11 24.44 -11.51
CA PRO A 231 -8.41 23.86 -11.16
C PRO A 231 -8.97 22.90 -12.24
N VAL A 232 -8.56 23.04 -13.50
CA VAL A 232 -9.03 22.17 -14.60
C VAL A 232 -8.33 20.82 -14.51
N LEU A 233 -7.00 20.79 -14.34
CA LEU A 233 -6.26 19.54 -14.10
C LEU A 233 -6.76 18.82 -12.84
N PHE A 234 -6.99 19.58 -11.77
CA PHE A 234 -7.57 19.03 -10.53
C PHE A 234 -8.91 18.32 -10.79
N ARG A 235 -9.85 19.01 -11.48
CA ARG A 235 -11.18 18.44 -11.76
C ARG A 235 -11.08 17.24 -12.70
N ALA A 236 -10.26 17.34 -13.77
CA ALA A 236 -10.08 16.25 -14.73
C ALA A 236 -9.55 14.98 -14.03
N CYS A 237 -8.51 15.11 -13.20
CA CYS A 237 -7.94 13.97 -12.49
C CYS A 237 -8.87 13.42 -11.41
N ALA A 238 -9.55 14.29 -10.66
CA ALA A 238 -10.54 13.86 -9.66
C ALA A 238 -11.71 13.11 -10.30
N LEU A 239 -12.22 13.59 -11.44
CA LEU A 239 -13.28 12.93 -12.20
C LEU A 239 -12.79 11.63 -12.84
N ALA A 240 -11.55 11.57 -13.35
CA ALA A 240 -10.96 10.35 -13.90
C ALA A 240 -10.84 9.26 -12.81
N CYS A 241 -10.37 9.61 -11.61
CA CYS A 241 -10.32 8.68 -10.48
C CYS A 241 -11.71 8.24 -10.03
N GLY A 242 -12.66 9.16 -9.91
CA GLY A 242 -14.03 8.84 -9.54
C GLY A 242 -14.73 7.97 -10.57
N GLY A 243 -14.56 8.29 -11.86
CA GLY A 243 -15.10 7.51 -12.99
C GLY A 243 -14.48 6.10 -13.06
N PHE A 244 -13.18 5.97 -12.80
CA PHE A 244 -12.51 4.67 -12.70
C PHE A 244 -13.14 3.78 -11.62
N LEU A 245 -13.32 4.31 -10.41
CA LEU A 245 -13.95 3.56 -9.32
C LEU A 245 -15.40 3.19 -9.66
N LEU A 246 -16.16 4.12 -10.22
CA LEU A 246 -17.53 3.88 -10.60
C LEU A 246 -17.64 2.81 -11.69
N ALA A 247 -16.75 2.84 -12.70
CA ALA A 247 -16.72 1.86 -13.77
C ALA A 247 -16.47 0.44 -13.23
N ILE A 248 -15.57 0.28 -12.26
CA ILE A 248 -15.27 -1.02 -11.64
C ILE A 248 -16.46 -1.52 -10.80
N LEU A 249 -17.10 -0.63 -10.04
CA LEU A 249 -18.10 -1.03 -9.06
C LEU A 249 -19.49 -1.26 -9.69
N VAL A 250 -19.79 -0.56 -10.79
CA VAL A 250 -21.17 -0.50 -11.34
C VAL A 250 -21.26 -1.10 -12.74
N ALA A 251 -20.22 -0.91 -13.59
CA ALA A 251 -20.31 -1.24 -15.01
C ALA A 251 -19.66 -2.58 -15.38
N ASP A 252 -19.12 -3.32 -14.42
CA ASP A 252 -18.44 -4.62 -14.62
C ASP A 252 -17.38 -4.59 -15.74
N VAL A 253 -16.69 -3.45 -15.88
CA VAL A 253 -15.65 -3.24 -16.87
C VAL A 253 -14.35 -3.87 -16.36
N GLU A 254 -13.62 -4.53 -17.24
CA GLU A 254 -12.30 -5.07 -16.91
C GLU A 254 -11.38 -3.98 -16.33
N LEU A 255 -10.70 -4.31 -15.23
CA LEU A 255 -9.89 -3.38 -14.45
C LEU A 255 -8.83 -2.64 -15.26
N TRP A 256 -8.17 -3.35 -16.19
CA TRP A 256 -7.15 -2.74 -17.05
C TRP A 256 -7.74 -1.77 -18.07
N ILE A 257 -8.94 -2.03 -18.59
CA ILE A 257 -9.65 -1.13 -19.52
C ILE A 257 -10.09 0.14 -18.78
N ALA A 258 -10.70 -0.03 -17.61
CA ALA A 258 -11.16 1.10 -16.78
C ALA A 258 -9.98 2.01 -16.37
N SER A 259 -8.87 1.41 -15.90
CA SER A 259 -7.68 2.18 -15.48
C SER A 259 -6.97 2.83 -16.66
N ALA A 260 -6.85 2.14 -17.81
CA ALA A 260 -6.24 2.70 -19.02
C ALA A 260 -7.05 3.88 -19.54
N THR A 261 -8.38 3.78 -19.55
CA THR A 261 -9.27 4.87 -19.97
C THR A 261 -9.13 6.08 -19.05
N ALA A 262 -9.16 5.89 -17.74
CA ALA A 262 -8.98 6.96 -16.77
C ALA A 262 -7.58 7.60 -16.86
N ALA A 263 -6.53 6.80 -17.04
CA ALA A 263 -5.17 7.29 -17.25
C ALA A 263 -5.06 8.08 -18.55
N ALA A 264 -5.70 7.63 -19.64
CA ALA A 264 -5.74 8.35 -20.91
C ALA A 264 -6.42 9.73 -20.78
N VAL A 265 -7.52 9.83 -20.04
CA VAL A 265 -8.17 11.11 -19.73
C VAL A 265 -7.23 12.05 -18.97
N ALA A 266 -6.55 11.56 -17.93
CA ALA A 266 -5.58 12.35 -17.17
C ALA A 266 -4.39 12.79 -18.05
N VAL A 267 -3.82 11.89 -18.86
CA VAL A 267 -2.73 12.19 -19.80
C VAL A 267 -3.18 13.25 -20.81
N ALA A 268 -4.37 13.13 -21.39
CA ALA A 268 -4.92 14.11 -22.34
C ALA A 268 -5.07 15.49 -21.67
N ALA A 269 -5.59 15.56 -20.45
CA ALA A 269 -5.69 16.82 -19.71
C ALA A 269 -4.32 17.47 -19.50
N PHE A 270 -3.31 16.69 -19.10
CA PHE A 270 -1.93 17.18 -18.95
C PHE A 270 -1.27 17.53 -20.28
N ALA A 271 -1.57 16.81 -21.36
CA ALA A 271 -1.06 17.14 -22.71
C ALA A 271 -1.55 18.51 -23.21
N LEU A 272 -2.75 18.91 -22.78
CA LEU A 272 -3.32 20.21 -23.17
C LEU A 272 -2.83 21.37 -22.27
N ARG A 273 -2.58 21.11 -20.97
CA ARG A 273 -2.35 22.18 -19.99
C ARG A 273 -1.03 22.12 -19.24
N GLY A 274 -0.38 20.97 -19.20
CA GLY A 274 0.82 20.75 -18.36
C GLY A 274 1.81 19.74 -18.94
N ARG A 275 2.16 19.85 -20.21
CA ARG A 275 3.02 18.87 -20.94
C ARG A 275 4.35 18.57 -20.23
N SER A 276 4.90 19.52 -19.48
CA SER A 276 6.16 19.33 -18.73
C SER A 276 6.06 18.24 -17.64
N ALA A 277 4.85 17.93 -17.22
CA ALA A 277 4.58 16.85 -16.25
C ALA A 277 4.62 15.46 -16.93
N LEU A 278 4.40 15.36 -18.24
CA LEU A 278 4.42 14.10 -18.98
C LEU A 278 5.86 13.68 -19.27
N ARG A 279 6.43 12.88 -18.39
CA ARG A 279 7.79 12.36 -18.49
C ARG A 279 7.78 10.83 -18.46
N TRP A 280 8.78 10.20 -19.07
CA TRP A 280 8.97 8.75 -19.04
C TRP A 280 9.05 8.18 -17.61
N SER A 281 9.44 9.01 -16.63
CA SER A 281 9.45 8.62 -15.21
C SER A 281 8.07 8.37 -14.61
N LEU A 282 6.97 8.68 -15.30
CA LEU A 282 5.61 8.31 -14.91
C LEU A 282 5.36 6.80 -15.01
N ILE A 283 6.06 6.15 -15.96
CA ILE A 283 5.91 4.71 -16.18
C ILE A 283 6.62 3.97 -15.04
N PRO A 284 5.91 3.11 -14.30
CA PRO A 284 6.48 2.36 -13.18
C PRO A 284 7.32 1.16 -13.67
N TRP A 285 8.35 1.42 -14.48
CA TRP A 285 9.14 0.40 -15.15
C TRP A 285 9.73 -0.64 -14.18
N ARG A 286 10.07 -0.23 -12.94
CA ARG A 286 10.56 -1.16 -11.89
C ARG A 286 9.56 -2.27 -11.62
N LEU A 287 8.28 -1.92 -11.44
CA LEU A 287 7.21 -2.87 -11.18
C LEU A 287 6.91 -3.72 -12.40
N LEU A 288 6.87 -3.10 -13.59
CA LEU A 288 6.63 -3.79 -14.85
C LEU A 288 7.73 -4.79 -15.22
N VAL A 289 8.95 -4.63 -14.68
CA VAL A 289 10.07 -5.57 -14.83
C VAL A 289 10.10 -6.59 -13.70
N MET A 290 9.85 -6.13 -12.46
CA MET A 290 9.96 -6.96 -11.26
C MET A 290 8.87 -8.03 -11.18
N VAL A 291 7.62 -7.66 -11.49
CA VAL A 291 6.48 -8.58 -11.36
C VAL A 291 6.61 -9.78 -12.30
N PRO A 292 6.87 -9.66 -13.63
CA PRO A 292 7.11 -10.82 -14.48
C PRO A 292 8.27 -11.69 -14.00
N GLY A 293 9.39 -11.07 -13.62
CA GLY A 293 10.53 -11.81 -13.09
C GLY A 293 10.18 -12.63 -11.86
N MET A 294 9.43 -12.02 -10.95
CA MET A 294 8.98 -12.67 -9.72
C MET A 294 8.04 -13.84 -10.02
N PHE A 295 7.09 -13.67 -10.96
CA PHE A 295 6.19 -14.74 -11.37
C PHE A 295 6.95 -15.93 -11.96
N LEU A 296 7.90 -15.70 -12.87
CA LEU A 296 8.72 -16.76 -13.45
C LEU A 296 9.55 -17.51 -12.38
N VAL A 297 10.13 -16.78 -11.43
CA VAL A 297 10.90 -17.41 -10.34
C VAL A 297 10.00 -18.22 -9.42
N VAL A 298 8.84 -17.68 -9.02
CA VAL A 298 7.89 -18.40 -8.15
C VAL A 298 7.37 -19.65 -8.83
N GLU A 299 7.00 -19.56 -10.12
CA GLU A 299 6.53 -20.71 -10.89
C GLU A 299 7.61 -21.79 -11.01
N THR A 300 8.87 -21.37 -11.24
CA THR A 300 10.00 -22.30 -11.23
C THR A 300 10.12 -23.03 -9.89
N VAL A 301 10.02 -22.32 -8.77
CA VAL A 301 10.13 -22.95 -7.44
C VAL A 301 8.91 -23.81 -7.13
N ASN A 302 7.73 -23.43 -7.62
CA ASN A 302 6.51 -24.26 -7.51
C ASN A 302 6.65 -25.61 -8.20
N GLU A 303 7.20 -25.65 -9.41
CA GLU A 303 7.49 -26.88 -10.13
C GLU A 303 8.52 -27.78 -9.42
N HIS A 304 9.31 -27.20 -8.47
CA HIS A 304 10.38 -27.90 -7.77
C HIS A 304 10.08 -28.13 -6.27
N GLY A 305 8.81 -28.23 -5.89
CA GLY A 305 8.39 -28.70 -4.57
C GLY A 305 7.97 -27.61 -3.56
N LEU A 306 7.98 -26.31 -3.93
CA LEU A 306 7.43 -25.27 -3.07
C LEU A 306 5.92 -25.47 -2.86
N HIS A 307 5.22 -25.94 -3.87
CA HIS A 307 3.81 -26.28 -3.80
C HIS A 307 3.54 -27.31 -2.69
N ASP A 308 4.27 -28.43 -2.67
CA ASP A 308 4.09 -29.50 -1.67
C ASP A 308 4.41 -29.02 -0.25
N LEU A 309 5.46 -28.21 -0.12
CA LEU A 309 5.83 -27.59 1.15
C LEU A 309 4.71 -26.70 1.67
N LEU A 310 4.15 -25.85 0.80
CA LEU A 310 3.06 -24.93 1.18
C LEU A 310 1.76 -25.68 1.41
N ALA A 311 1.44 -26.69 0.61
CA ALA A 311 0.27 -27.54 0.81
C ALA A 311 0.33 -28.25 2.18
N SER A 312 1.51 -28.79 2.56
CA SER A 312 1.70 -29.37 3.90
C SER A 312 1.60 -28.32 5.01
N ALA A 313 2.11 -27.10 4.79
CA ALA A 313 2.07 -26.02 5.76
C ALA A 313 0.68 -25.42 5.93
N VAL A 314 -0.06 -25.21 4.85
CA VAL A 314 -1.43 -24.66 4.84
C VAL A 314 -2.44 -25.73 5.25
N GLY A 315 -2.28 -26.98 4.76
CA GLY A 315 -3.18 -28.09 4.98
C GLY A 315 -4.49 -27.97 4.20
N GLU A 316 -5.27 -29.04 4.17
CA GLU A 316 -6.52 -29.16 3.41
C GLU A 316 -7.78 -28.82 4.22
N ASP A 317 -7.61 -28.47 5.52
CA ASP A 317 -8.74 -28.18 6.40
C ASP A 317 -9.36 -26.83 6.05
N GLY A 318 -10.54 -26.83 5.42
CA GLY A 318 -11.35 -25.63 5.13
C GLY A 318 -12.08 -25.05 6.33
N GLY A 319 -11.97 -25.68 7.52
CA GLY A 319 -12.58 -25.20 8.76
C GLY A 319 -11.89 -23.95 9.34
N LEU A 320 -12.35 -23.51 10.50
CA LEU A 320 -11.83 -22.31 11.16
C LEU A 320 -10.33 -22.43 11.46
N LEU A 321 -9.88 -23.57 11.94
CA LEU A 321 -8.47 -23.80 12.24
C LEU A 321 -7.60 -23.74 10.98
N GLY A 322 -8.07 -24.33 9.87
CA GLY A 322 -7.39 -24.27 8.57
C GLY A 322 -7.31 -22.83 8.03
N GLN A 323 -8.33 -21.99 8.24
CA GLN A 323 -8.30 -20.59 7.88
C GLN A 323 -7.24 -19.82 8.69
N PHE A 324 -7.19 -19.99 9.99
CA PHE A 324 -6.15 -19.38 10.83
C PHE A 324 -4.75 -19.87 10.44
N ARG A 325 -4.62 -21.15 10.13
CA ARG A 325 -3.35 -21.76 9.69
C ARG A 325 -2.90 -21.15 8.36
N ALA A 326 -3.78 -21.06 7.36
CA ALA A 326 -3.47 -20.46 6.06
C ALA A 326 -3.06 -19.00 6.20
N ALA A 327 -3.80 -18.22 7.01
CA ALA A 327 -3.47 -16.82 7.26
C ALA A 327 -2.15 -16.65 8.02
N ALA A 328 -1.85 -17.50 8.99
CA ALA A 328 -0.60 -17.47 9.74
C ALA A 328 0.60 -17.83 8.85
N VAL A 329 0.47 -18.84 8.00
CA VAL A 329 1.49 -19.21 7.00
C VAL A 329 1.71 -18.08 6.01
N GLY A 330 0.63 -17.54 5.42
CA GLY A 330 0.70 -16.42 4.49
C GLY A 330 1.34 -15.18 5.11
N GLY A 331 0.88 -14.78 6.29
CA GLY A 331 1.41 -13.61 7.00
C GLY A 331 2.86 -13.78 7.45
N GLY A 332 3.20 -14.94 8.00
CA GLY A 332 4.56 -15.26 8.46
C GLY A 332 5.56 -15.27 7.30
N LEU A 333 5.28 -16.02 6.25
CA LEU A 333 6.17 -16.14 5.09
C LEU A 333 6.28 -14.83 4.32
N SER A 334 5.23 -14.00 4.26
CA SER A 334 5.28 -12.67 3.62
C SER A 334 6.34 -11.77 4.25
N ASN A 335 6.58 -11.91 5.55
CA ASN A 335 7.63 -11.14 6.24
C ASN A 335 9.05 -11.66 5.97
N VAL A 336 9.18 -12.84 5.38
CA VAL A 336 10.47 -13.43 4.96
C VAL A 336 10.72 -13.17 3.47
N LEU A 337 9.73 -13.44 2.62
CA LEU A 337 9.88 -13.47 1.15
C LEU A 337 9.29 -12.26 0.44
N ASN A 338 8.20 -11.73 0.86
CA ASN A 338 7.31 -10.68 0.34
C ASN A 338 5.89 -11.25 0.10
N ASN A 339 4.88 -10.37 0.20
CA ASN A 339 3.47 -10.78 0.15
C ASN A 339 3.05 -11.41 -1.18
N LEU A 340 3.45 -10.84 -2.32
CA LEU A 340 2.99 -11.30 -3.62
C LEU A 340 3.53 -12.69 -3.99
N PRO A 341 4.86 -12.99 -3.87
CA PRO A 341 5.38 -14.35 -4.06
C PRO A 341 4.70 -15.39 -3.17
N VAL A 342 4.48 -15.03 -1.89
CA VAL A 342 3.87 -15.96 -0.93
C VAL A 342 2.42 -16.25 -1.29
N TYR A 343 1.66 -15.24 -1.71
CA TYR A 343 0.30 -15.44 -2.17
C TYR A 343 0.25 -16.34 -3.41
N LEU A 344 1.08 -16.06 -4.42
CA LEU A 344 1.15 -16.84 -5.66
C LEU A 344 1.47 -18.32 -5.42
N ALA A 345 2.47 -18.58 -4.60
CA ALA A 345 2.84 -19.95 -4.25
C ALA A 345 1.76 -20.63 -3.39
N GLY A 346 1.14 -19.88 -2.48
CA GLY A 346 0.13 -20.41 -1.56
C GLY A 346 -1.24 -20.63 -2.18
N GLU A 347 -1.64 -19.83 -3.19
CA GLU A 347 -2.96 -19.99 -3.82
C GLU A 347 -3.10 -21.35 -4.52
N GLY A 348 -2.02 -21.88 -5.09
CA GLY A 348 -1.97 -23.21 -5.68
C GLY A 348 -2.09 -24.33 -4.65
N ALA A 349 -1.61 -24.09 -3.44
CA ALA A 349 -1.61 -25.07 -2.35
C ALA A 349 -2.98 -25.20 -1.64
N VAL A 350 -3.88 -24.25 -1.83
CA VAL A 350 -5.23 -24.30 -1.26
C VAL A 350 -6.16 -25.04 -2.22
N PRO A 351 -6.92 -26.07 -1.75
CA PRO A 351 -7.91 -26.77 -2.58
C PRO A 351 -8.94 -25.78 -3.15
N VAL A 352 -9.30 -25.97 -4.43
CA VAL A 352 -10.23 -25.07 -5.16
C VAL A 352 -11.57 -24.92 -4.46
N ALA A 353 -12.06 -25.95 -3.78
CA ALA A 353 -13.32 -25.92 -3.04
C ALA A 353 -13.25 -25.10 -1.73
N ASN A 354 -12.05 -24.79 -1.22
CA ASN A 354 -11.86 -24.13 0.07
C ASN A 354 -11.71 -22.61 -0.08
N HIS A 355 -12.74 -21.95 -0.64
CA HIS A 355 -12.72 -20.48 -0.88
C HIS A 355 -12.40 -19.68 0.39
N ASP A 356 -12.97 -20.05 1.55
CA ASP A 356 -12.72 -19.34 2.82
C ASP A 356 -11.27 -19.48 3.29
N GLN A 357 -10.63 -20.63 3.05
CA GLN A 357 -9.22 -20.84 3.35
C GLN A 357 -8.32 -19.98 2.44
N LEU A 358 -8.69 -19.85 1.15
CA LEU A 358 -7.99 -18.97 0.22
C LEU A 358 -8.12 -17.49 0.62
N LEU A 359 -9.33 -17.04 0.99
CA LEU A 359 -9.54 -15.69 1.49
C LEU A 359 -8.82 -15.44 2.82
N ALA A 360 -8.68 -16.45 3.67
CA ALA A 360 -7.87 -16.36 4.88
C ALA A 360 -6.37 -16.25 4.56
N LEU A 361 -5.86 -17.00 3.58
CA LEU A 361 -4.49 -16.84 3.05
C LEU A 361 -4.29 -15.40 2.54
N LEU A 362 -5.27 -14.87 1.80
CA LEU A 362 -5.27 -13.48 1.32
C LEU A 362 -5.20 -12.49 2.47
N VAL A 363 -6.00 -12.68 3.53
CA VAL A 363 -5.92 -11.86 4.76
C VAL A 363 -4.51 -11.89 5.34
N GLY A 364 -3.92 -13.09 5.44
CA GLY A 364 -2.56 -13.28 5.94
C GLY A 364 -1.53 -12.52 5.14
N THR A 365 -1.56 -12.64 3.82
CA THR A 365 -0.59 -12.02 2.92
C THR A 365 -0.78 -10.51 2.74
N ASN A 366 -1.93 -9.94 3.11
CA ASN A 366 -2.18 -8.50 3.01
C ASN A 366 -2.03 -7.78 4.37
N ALA A 367 -2.63 -8.30 5.44
CA ALA A 367 -2.57 -7.67 6.75
C ALA A 367 -1.32 -8.07 7.57
N GLY A 368 -0.69 -9.22 7.24
CA GLY A 368 0.51 -9.73 7.92
C GLY A 368 1.82 -9.03 7.56
N PRO A 369 2.06 -8.54 6.32
CA PRO A 369 3.36 -8.03 5.87
C PRO A 369 3.65 -6.60 6.37
N VAL A 370 3.61 -6.40 7.66
CA VAL A 370 3.87 -5.12 8.35
C VAL A 370 5.00 -5.20 9.38
N ILE A 371 5.68 -6.37 9.48
CA ILE A 371 6.77 -6.59 10.43
C ILE A 371 8.09 -6.12 9.83
N THR A 372 8.44 -6.63 8.66
CA THR A 372 9.74 -6.34 8.03
C THR A 372 9.60 -5.30 6.91
N PRO A 373 10.64 -4.48 6.66
CA PRO A 373 10.58 -3.47 5.59
C PRO A 373 10.37 -4.07 4.19
N TRP A 374 10.80 -5.31 3.96
CA TRP A 374 10.70 -6.00 2.66
C TRP A 374 9.46 -6.90 2.52
N ALA A 375 8.63 -6.98 3.58
CA ALA A 375 7.43 -7.82 3.58
C ALA A 375 6.41 -7.44 2.50
N SER A 376 6.36 -6.18 2.10
CA SER A 376 5.62 -5.71 0.93
C SER A 376 6.41 -4.64 0.19
N LEU A 377 6.15 -4.52 -1.11
CA LEU A 377 6.74 -3.45 -1.92
C LEU A 377 6.31 -2.07 -1.41
N ALA A 378 5.06 -1.92 -0.99
CA ALA A 378 4.56 -0.70 -0.38
C ALA A 378 5.40 -0.25 0.82
N THR A 379 5.79 -1.18 1.70
CA THR A 379 6.62 -0.86 2.87
C THR A 379 8.03 -0.41 2.47
N LEU A 380 8.64 -1.04 1.45
CA LEU A 380 9.94 -0.61 0.92
C LEU A 380 9.87 0.81 0.32
N LEU A 381 8.88 1.06 -0.53
CA LEU A 381 8.67 2.37 -1.18
C LEU A 381 8.38 3.46 -0.14
N TRP A 382 7.56 3.16 0.85
CA TRP A 382 7.30 4.05 1.97
C TRP A 382 8.58 4.40 2.74
N TYR A 383 9.42 3.40 3.04
CA TYR A 383 10.67 3.60 3.77
C TYR A 383 11.63 4.51 3.00
N GLU A 384 11.75 4.32 1.69
CA GLU A 384 12.53 5.20 0.81
C GLU A 384 11.99 6.64 0.82
N ARG A 385 10.66 6.81 0.76
CA ARG A 385 10.04 8.14 0.83
C ARG A 385 10.32 8.81 2.17
N CYS A 386 10.19 8.10 3.28
CA CYS A 386 10.52 8.63 4.60
C CYS A 386 11.99 9.11 4.66
N LEU A 387 12.93 8.30 4.18
CA LEU A 387 14.34 8.69 4.14
C LEU A 387 14.60 9.93 3.26
N ALA A 388 13.95 10.01 2.10
CA ALA A 388 14.06 11.16 1.19
C ALA A 388 13.57 12.47 1.84
N TYR A 389 12.61 12.38 2.76
CA TYR A 389 12.09 13.51 3.54
C TYR A 389 12.78 13.69 4.91
N GLY A 390 13.88 12.98 5.15
CA GLY A 390 14.65 13.09 6.40
C GLY A 390 13.99 12.45 7.63
N VAL A 391 12.90 11.70 7.44
CA VAL A 391 12.18 11.01 8.52
C VAL A 391 12.75 9.61 8.70
N ARG A 392 13.38 9.38 9.88
CA ARG A 392 13.97 8.08 10.23
C ARG A 392 13.04 7.33 11.18
N VAL A 393 12.58 6.17 10.75
CA VAL A 393 11.85 5.23 11.61
C VAL A 393 12.79 4.08 11.98
N PRO A 394 13.11 3.88 13.27
CA PRO A 394 13.99 2.79 13.70
C PRO A 394 13.38 1.44 13.31
N VAL A 395 14.14 0.63 12.56
CA VAL A 395 13.67 -0.68 12.05
C VAL A 395 13.22 -1.60 13.19
N ALA A 396 13.96 -1.65 14.30
CA ALA A 396 13.57 -2.46 15.46
C ALA A 396 12.20 -2.06 16.03
N ARG A 397 11.88 -0.75 16.05
CA ARG A 397 10.57 -0.26 16.50
C ARG A 397 9.48 -0.60 15.49
N LEU A 398 9.77 -0.45 14.18
CA LEU A 398 8.87 -0.88 13.11
C LEU A 398 8.53 -2.36 13.26
N MET A 399 9.54 -3.22 13.39
CA MET A 399 9.38 -4.67 13.51
C MET A 399 8.61 -5.06 14.78
N GLY A 400 8.99 -4.51 15.93
CA GLY A 400 8.34 -4.86 17.21
C GLY A 400 6.87 -4.44 17.26
N THR A 401 6.53 -3.23 16.80
CA THR A 401 5.13 -2.77 16.77
C THR A 401 4.36 -3.41 15.61
N GLY A 402 5.03 -3.67 14.50
CA GLY A 402 4.48 -4.38 13.35
C GLY A 402 4.12 -5.82 13.67
N ALA A 403 4.92 -6.52 14.49
CA ALA A 403 4.61 -7.89 14.94
C ALA A 403 3.30 -7.95 15.75
N VAL A 404 3.09 -7.00 16.65
CA VAL A 404 1.82 -6.90 17.40
C VAL A 404 0.66 -6.64 16.45
N LEU A 405 0.83 -5.70 15.52
CA LEU A 405 -0.20 -5.40 14.52
C LEU A 405 -0.50 -6.61 13.63
N ALA A 406 0.52 -7.27 13.08
CA ALA A 406 0.36 -8.41 12.19
C ALA A 406 -0.48 -9.51 12.85
N VAL A 407 -0.09 -9.93 14.06
CA VAL A 407 -0.79 -11.00 14.80
C VAL A 407 -2.23 -10.60 15.09
N THR A 408 -2.45 -9.41 15.63
CA THR A 408 -3.79 -8.97 16.05
C THR A 408 -4.70 -8.66 14.86
N ALA A 409 -4.18 -8.02 13.80
CA ALA A 409 -4.98 -7.69 12.62
C ALA A 409 -5.35 -8.94 11.82
N VAL A 410 -4.40 -9.86 11.60
CA VAL A 410 -4.68 -11.13 10.92
C VAL A 410 -5.69 -11.95 11.71
N ALA A 411 -5.50 -12.11 13.03
CA ALA A 411 -6.42 -12.88 13.87
C ALA A 411 -7.84 -12.27 13.86
N ALA A 412 -7.97 -10.95 14.02
CA ALA A 412 -9.26 -10.28 14.01
C ALA A 412 -9.96 -10.37 12.64
N SER A 413 -9.19 -10.23 11.56
CA SER A 413 -9.73 -10.30 10.19
C SER A 413 -10.20 -11.70 9.82
N VAL A 414 -9.45 -12.75 10.20
CA VAL A 414 -9.87 -14.15 9.97
C VAL A 414 -11.11 -14.49 10.81
N ALA A 415 -11.15 -14.05 12.07
CA ALA A 415 -12.34 -14.21 12.91
C ALA A 415 -13.57 -13.52 12.29
N ALA A 416 -13.41 -12.29 11.76
CA ALA A 416 -14.48 -11.57 11.07
C ALA A 416 -14.91 -12.28 9.79
N LEU A 417 -13.96 -12.84 9.01
CA LEU A 417 -14.28 -13.64 7.82
C LEU A 417 -15.13 -14.87 8.15
N ALA A 418 -14.80 -15.55 9.24
CA ALA A 418 -15.54 -16.72 9.70
C ALA A 418 -16.96 -16.42 10.21
N LEU A 419 -17.16 -15.21 10.77
CA LEU A 419 -18.47 -14.78 11.30
C LEU A 419 -19.44 -14.27 10.20
N THR A 420 -18.93 -13.97 9.01
CA THR A 420 -19.72 -13.39 7.88
C THR A 420 -19.84 -14.35 6.70
N ARG A 421 -19.89 -15.66 6.98
CA ARG A 421 -20.09 -16.72 5.98
C ARG A 421 -21.47 -16.63 5.32
#